data_158ef3136c8ac6126d984c73df70f118
#
_entry.id   158ef3136c8ac6126d984c73df70f118
#
_cell.length_a   1.000
_cell.length_b   1.000
_cell.length_c   1.000
_cell.angle_alpha   90.00
_cell.angle_beta   90.00
_cell.angle_gamma   90.00
#
_symmetry.space_group_name_H-M   'P 1'
#
loop_
_entity.id
_entity.type
_entity.pdbx_description
1 polymer ?
#
loop_
_entity_poly.entity_id
_entity_poly.type
_entity_poly.pdbx_seq_one_letter_code
_entity_poly.pdbx_strand_id
1 'polypeptide(L)'
;MKEYTTGILLQGDIRSLTLPIIEECQQNFPNSEIILSTWDDQDISNIPCKVIQTKIPEPTHPFKSSKNYQIIGSRSGLNAMNSDLILKIRTDIFIHNPNIFDIFLAENSFKKIMYPHSGLAKENREYWIQDFCQLSNRKTLLNYWNLMPLHD
;
A
#
# COMPACT_ATOMS: atom_id res chain seq x y z
N MET A 1 21.59 0.86 17.31
CA MET A 1 20.17 0.96 16.93
C MET A 1 19.82 -0.20 16.02
N LYS A 2 18.62 -0.75 16.14
CA LYS A 2 18.16 -1.80 15.20
C LYS A 2 17.96 -1.15 13.83
N GLU A 3 18.65 -1.63 12.83
CA GLU A 3 18.46 -1.21 11.45
C GLU A 3 17.22 -1.93 10.90
N TYR A 4 16.27 -1.19 10.34
CA TYR A 4 15.04 -1.72 9.75
C TYR A 4 15.15 -1.69 8.24
N THR A 5 14.79 -2.78 7.61
CA THR A 5 14.61 -2.81 6.16
C THR A 5 13.29 -2.14 5.78
N THR A 6 13.31 -1.38 4.69
CA THR A 6 12.14 -0.63 4.22
C THR A 6 11.61 -1.16 2.89
N GLY A 7 10.32 -1.06 2.69
CA GLY A 7 9.67 -1.47 1.46
C GLY A 7 8.50 -0.57 1.08
N ILE A 8 8.23 -0.50 -0.22
CA ILE A 8 7.11 0.24 -0.78
C ILE A 8 6.23 -0.73 -1.56
N LEU A 9 4.98 -0.80 -1.16
CA LEU A 9 3.95 -1.57 -1.84
C LEU A 9 3.02 -0.62 -2.59
N LEU A 10 3.09 -0.65 -3.92
CA LEU A 10 2.06 -0.04 -4.76
C LEU A 10 0.93 -1.05 -4.99
N GLN A 11 -0.32 -0.65 -4.81
CA GLN A 11 -1.47 -1.52 -4.95
C GLN A 11 -2.55 -0.89 -5.84
N GLY A 12 -3.01 -1.62 -6.84
CA GLY A 12 -4.13 -1.26 -7.72
C GLY A 12 -3.83 -1.42 -9.21
N ASP A 13 -4.71 -0.86 -10.03
CA ASP A 13 -4.59 -0.86 -11.48
C ASP A 13 -3.35 -0.07 -11.93
N ILE A 14 -2.74 -0.49 -13.02
CA ILE A 14 -1.69 0.30 -13.68
C ILE A 14 -2.35 1.45 -14.43
N ARG A 15 -1.91 2.66 -14.12
CA ARG A 15 -2.43 3.92 -14.68
C ARG A 15 -1.30 4.71 -15.31
N SER A 16 -1.61 5.79 -16.01
CA SER A 16 -0.63 6.65 -16.68
C SER A 16 0.46 7.21 -15.76
N LEU A 17 0.15 7.40 -14.46
CA LEU A 17 1.09 7.91 -13.47
C LEU A 17 1.84 6.81 -12.69
N THR A 18 1.49 5.54 -12.87
CA THR A 18 2.09 4.44 -12.08
C THR A 18 3.61 4.32 -12.32
N LEU A 19 4.05 4.41 -13.57
CA LEU A 19 5.48 4.37 -13.90
C LEU A 19 6.24 5.57 -13.31
N PRO A 20 5.84 6.84 -13.50
CA PRO A 20 6.47 7.98 -12.81
C PRO A 20 6.52 7.85 -11.29
N ILE A 21 5.47 7.28 -10.66
CA ILE A 21 5.44 7.05 -9.21
C ILE A 21 6.49 6.03 -8.79
N ILE A 22 6.63 4.91 -9.53
CA ILE A 22 7.65 3.89 -9.25
C ILE A 22 9.05 4.50 -9.39
N GLU A 23 9.31 5.28 -10.44
CA GLU A 23 10.59 5.95 -10.66
C GLU A 23 10.93 6.92 -9.53
N GLU A 24 9.96 7.71 -9.06
CA GLU A 24 10.15 8.59 -7.90
C GLU A 24 10.42 7.79 -6.62
N CYS A 25 9.71 6.69 -6.39
CA CYS A 25 9.98 5.80 -5.27
C CYS A 25 11.41 5.23 -5.31
N GLN A 26 11.89 4.82 -6.49
CA GLN A 26 13.28 4.35 -6.65
C GLN A 26 14.31 5.43 -6.36
N GLN A 27 14.04 6.68 -6.72
CA GLN A 27 14.91 7.82 -6.45
C GLN A 27 14.91 8.21 -4.97
N ASN A 28 13.73 8.33 -4.36
CA ASN A 28 13.57 8.76 -2.97
C ASN A 28 13.95 7.68 -1.96
N PHE A 29 13.83 6.40 -2.33
CA PHE A 29 14.03 5.25 -1.45
C PHE A 29 14.92 4.19 -2.11
N PRO A 30 16.17 4.50 -2.47
CA PRO A 30 17.02 3.64 -3.30
C PRO A 30 17.36 2.29 -2.67
N ASN A 31 17.23 2.15 -1.35
CA ASN A 31 17.53 0.91 -0.62
C ASN A 31 16.26 0.16 -0.22
N SER A 32 15.09 0.60 -0.65
CA SER A 32 13.82 -0.05 -0.32
C SER A 32 13.45 -1.13 -1.33
N GLU A 33 12.86 -2.21 -0.84
CA GLU A 33 12.16 -3.18 -1.68
C GLU A 33 10.92 -2.50 -2.29
N ILE A 34 10.74 -2.58 -3.61
CA ILE A 34 9.57 -2.02 -4.28
C ILE A 34 8.80 -3.14 -4.97
N ILE A 35 7.51 -3.28 -4.64
CA ILE A 35 6.61 -4.26 -5.24
C ILE A 35 5.34 -3.55 -5.72
N LEU A 36 4.93 -3.87 -6.94
CA LEU A 36 3.60 -3.56 -7.46
C LEU A 36 2.70 -4.78 -7.33
N SER A 37 1.58 -4.65 -6.63
CA SER A 37 0.50 -5.63 -6.57
C SER A 37 -0.67 -5.17 -7.44
N THR A 38 -0.93 -5.91 -8.50
CA THR A 38 -1.94 -5.58 -9.52
C THR A 38 -2.69 -6.82 -10.01
N TRP A 39 -3.44 -6.71 -11.08
CA TRP A 39 -4.33 -7.74 -11.58
C TRP A 39 -3.71 -8.48 -12.78
N ASP A 40 -4.18 -9.70 -13.02
CA ASP A 40 -3.69 -10.59 -14.08
C ASP A 40 -4.03 -10.13 -15.50
N ASP A 41 -4.95 -9.18 -15.66
CA ASP A 41 -5.30 -8.55 -16.94
C ASP A 41 -4.43 -7.31 -17.29
N GLN A 42 -3.56 -6.88 -16.37
CA GLN A 42 -2.74 -5.67 -16.56
C GLN A 42 -1.46 -5.97 -17.34
N ASP A 43 -1.10 -5.09 -18.28
CA ASP A 43 0.19 -5.15 -18.96
C ASP A 43 1.32 -4.65 -18.03
N ILE A 44 2.24 -5.54 -17.71
CA ILE A 44 3.37 -5.27 -16.81
C ILE A 44 4.71 -5.12 -17.54
N SER A 45 4.72 -5.14 -18.87
CA SER A 45 5.95 -5.19 -19.71
C SER A 45 6.93 -4.06 -19.44
N ASN A 46 6.45 -2.87 -19.02
CA ASN A 46 7.26 -1.68 -18.78
C ASN A 46 7.43 -1.34 -17.27
N ILE A 47 7.09 -2.26 -16.37
CA ILE A 47 7.17 -2.01 -14.93
C ILE A 47 8.56 -2.37 -14.40
N PRO A 48 9.37 -1.40 -13.90
CA PRO A 48 10.77 -1.61 -13.53
C PRO A 48 10.93 -2.07 -12.07
N CYS A 49 9.98 -2.82 -11.52
CA CYS A 49 10.06 -3.40 -10.19
C CYS A 49 9.42 -4.79 -10.15
N LYS A 50 9.54 -5.49 -9.03
CA LYS A 50 8.86 -6.77 -8.83
C LYS A 50 7.35 -6.58 -8.88
N VAL A 51 6.66 -7.42 -9.65
CA VAL A 51 5.20 -7.38 -9.81
C VAL A 51 4.57 -8.67 -9.28
N ILE A 52 3.50 -8.52 -8.54
CA ILE A 52 2.61 -9.61 -8.12
C ILE A 52 1.28 -9.40 -8.81
N GLN A 53 0.91 -10.33 -9.68
CA GLN A 53 -0.38 -10.34 -10.34
C GLN A 53 -1.32 -11.33 -9.66
N THR A 54 -2.54 -10.90 -9.39
CA THR A 54 -3.60 -11.73 -8.83
C THR A 54 -4.85 -11.62 -9.69
N LYS A 55 -5.68 -12.67 -9.66
CA LYS A 55 -6.98 -12.63 -10.31
C LYS A 55 -7.82 -11.50 -9.74
N ILE A 56 -8.49 -10.75 -10.61
CA ILE A 56 -9.43 -9.70 -10.22
C ILE A 56 -10.54 -10.31 -9.35
N PRO A 57 -10.73 -9.84 -8.11
CA PRO A 57 -11.83 -10.31 -7.27
C PRO A 57 -13.17 -9.74 -7.74
N GLU A 58 -14.25 -10.43 -7.39
CA GLU A 58 -15.58 -9.86 -7.55
C GLU A 58 -15.75 -8.63 -6.64
N PRO A 59 -16.42 -7.56 -7.12
CA PRO A 59 -16.78 -6.44 -6.27
C PRO A 59 -17.78 -6.88 -5.19
N THR A 60 -17.96 -6.04 -4.16
CA THR A 60 -18.97 -6.33 -3.14
C THR A 60 -20.40 -6.29 -3.73
N HIS A 61 -21.32 -7.04 -3.14
CA HIS A 61 -22.73 -7.02 -3.48
C HIS A 61 -23.56 -6.47 -2.32
N PRO A 62 -24.62 -5.67 -2.57
CA PRO A 62 -25.12 -5.22 -3.88
C PRO A 62 -24.44 -3.95 -4.41
N PHE A 63 -23.64 -3.23 -3.59
CA PHE A 63 -23.18 -1.88 -3.91
C PHE A 63 -21.93 -1.83 -4.82
N LYS A 64 -21.38 -2.98 -5.22
CA LYS A 64 -20.24 -3.10 -6.14
C LYS A 64 -19.05 -2.21 -5.75
N SER A 65 -18.74 -2.14 -4.46
CA SER A 65 -17.62 -1.35 -3.98
C SER A 65 -16.27 -2.02 -4.30
N SER A 66 -15.22 -1.22 -4.35
CA SER A 66 -13.84 -1.66 -4.60
C SER A 66 -13.13 -2.25 -3.36
N LYS A 67 -13.83 -2.49 -2.26
CA LYS A 67 -13.23 -2.98 -1.02
C LYS A 67 -12.48 -4.30 -1.20
N ASN A 68 -13.06 -5.24 -1.96
CA ASN A 68 -12.42 -6.54 -2.21
C ASN A 68 -11.12 -6.40 -3.02
N TYR A 69 -11.06 -5.44 -3.95
CA TYR A 69 -9.82 -5.12 -4.67
C TYR A 69 -8.74 -4.64 -3.70
N GLN A 70 -9.07 -3.77 -2.76
CA GLN A 70 -8.13 -3.26 -1.75
C GLN A 70 -7.64 -4.38 -0.84
N ILE A 71 -8.53 -5.24 -0.35
CA ILE A 71 -8.20 -6.37 0.53
C ILE A 71 -7.26 -7.35 -0.17
N ILE A 72 -7.65 -7.85 -1.34
CA ILE A 72 -6.89 -8.87 -2.07
C ILE A 72 -5.54 -8.32 -2.54
N GLY A 73 -5.54 -7.15 -3.17
CA GLY A 73 -4.31 -6.54 -3.67
C GLY A 73 -3.32 -6.18 -2.56
N SER A 74 -3.79 -5.60 -1.45
CA SER A 74 -2.93 -5.27 -0.31
C SER A 74 -2.37 -6.53 0.35
N ARG A 75 -3.20 -7.54 0.61
CA ARG A 75 -2.76 -8.80 1.22
C ARG A 75 -1.76 -9.55 0.36
N SER A 76 -2.00 -9.65 -0.95
CA SER A 76 -1.10 -10.34 -1.88
C SER A 76 0.26 -9.66 -1.96
N GLY A 77 0.28 -8.33 -2.06
CA GLY A 77 1.51 -7.57 -2.07
C GLY A 77 2.28 -7.68 -0.75
N LEU A 78 1.62 -7.49 0.40
CA LEU A 78 2.22 -7.59 1.73
C LEU A 78 2.81 -8.98 2.02
N ASN A 79 2.17 -10.04 1.54
CA ASN A 79 2.69 -11.40 1.69
C ASN A 79 3.97 -11.63 0.87
N ALA A 80 4.12 -10.94 -0.24
CA ALA A 80 5.29 -11.06 -1.13
C ALA A 80 6.49 -10.20 -0.67
N MET A 81 6.29 -9.27 0.27
CA MET A 81 7.33 -8.40 0.81
C MET A 81 8.09 -9.05 1.96
N ASN A 82 9.39 -8.71 2.07
CA ASN A 82 10.26 -9.18 3.16
C ASN A 82 10.70 -8.06 4.10
N SER A 83 10.41 -6.80 3.78
CA SER A 83 10.81 -5.63 4.54
C SER A 83 10.13 -5.52 5.90
N ASP A 84 10.84 -4.96 6.90
CA ASP A 84 10.33 -4.76 8.26
C ASP A 84 9.26 -3.66 8.32
N LEU A 85 9.52 -2.53 7.65
CA LEU A 85 8.64 -1.38 7.54
C LEU A 85 8.13 -1.26 6.11
N ILE A 86 6.83 -1.11 5.95
CA ILE A 86 6.21 -1.03 4.63
C ILE A 86 5.37 0.23 4.52
N LEU A 87 5.63 0.99 3.47
CA LEU A 87 4.78 2.06 2.99
C LEU A 87 3.88 1.50 1.88
N LYS A 88 2.61 1.25 2.20
CA LYS A 88 1.60 0.83 1.23
C LYS A 88 0.93 2.07 0.65
N ILE A 89 0.96 2.19 -0.67
CA ILE A 89 0.32 3.28 -1.42
C ILE A 89 -0.52 2.73 -2.58
N ARG A 90 -1.44 3.54 -3.08
CA ARG A 90 -2.12 3.25 -4.34
C ARG A 90 -1.21 3.61 -5.52
N THR A 91 -1.50 3.05 -6.67
CA THR A 91 -0.77 3.27 -7.93
C THR A 91 -0.89 4.68 -8.51
N ASP A 92 -1.69 5.55 -7.89
CA ASP A 92 -1.94 6.94 -8.28
C ASP A 92 -1.50 7.96 -7.20
N ILE A 93 -0.67 7.55 -6.23
CA ILE A 93 -0.21 8.40 -5.12
C ILE A 93 1.31 8.57 -5.16
N PHE A 94 1.76 9.82 -5.23
CA PHE A 94 3.16 10.21 -5.09
C PHE A 94 3.56 10.38 -3.62
N ILE A 95 4.81 10.03 -3.28
CA ILE A 95 5.41 10.25 -1.96
C ILE A 95 6.69 11.06 -2.12
N HIS A 96 6.54 12.37 -2.09
CA HIS A 96 7.64 13.30 -2.31
C HIS A 96 8.62 13.44 -1.13
N ASN A 97 8.21 13.02 0.08
CA ASN A 97 9.05 13.15 1.26
C ASN A 97 9.92 11.91 1.48
N PRO A 98 11.24 11.96 1.23
CA PRO A 98 12.14 10.81 1.41
C PRO A 98 12.32 10.42 2.89
N ASN A 99 11.95 11.27 3.84
CA ASN A 99 12.14 11.05 5.28
C ASN A 99 10.93 10.40 5.94
N ILE A 100 9.96 9.87 5.18
CA ILE A 100 8.71 9.35 5.76
C ILE A 100 8.93 8.19 6.73
N PHE A 101 9.92 7.33 6.47
CA PHE A 101 10.27 6.23 7.37
C PHE A 101 10.91 6.74 8.66
N ASP A 102 11.75 7.77 8.59
CA ASP A 102 12.38 8.39 9.76
C ASP A 102 11.33 9.07 10.65
N ILE A 103 10.35 9.73 10.06
CA ILE A 103 9.20 10.31 10.77
C ILE A 103 8.45 9.22 11.52
N PHE A 104 8.15 8.10 10.87
CA PHE A 104 7.46 6.97 11.51
C PHE A 104 8.28 6.38 12.68
N LEU A 105 9.58 6.22 12.50
CA LEU A 105 10.48 5.70 13.54
C LEU A 105 10.58 6.64 14.74
N ALA A 106 10.62 7.95 14.50
CA ALA A 106 10.67 8.96 15.55
C ALA A 106 9.41 8.94 16.46
N GLU A 107 8.26 8.65 15.87
CA GLU A 107 6.98 8.51 16.61
C GLU A 107 6.87 7.22 17.41
N ASN A 108 7.83 6.28 17.27
CA ASN A 108 7.87 4.98 17.97
C ASN A 108 6.53 4.20 17.91
N SER A 109 5.90 4.20 16.76
CA SER A 109 4.50 3.78 16.56
C SER A 109 4.33 2.37 16.00
N PHE A 110 5.21 1.41 16.31
CA PHE A 110 5.25 0.07 15.71
C PHE A 110 3.96 -0.76 15.78
N LYS A 111 3.02 -0.41 16.65
CA LYS A 111 1.71 -1.08 16.74
C LYS A 111 0.58 -0.28 16.07
N LYS A 112 0.92 0.83 15.43
CA LYS A 112 -0.05 1.75 14.80
C LYS A 112 0.21 1.82 13.31
N ILE A 113 -0.81 2.20 12.55
CA ILE A 113 -0.69 2.54 11.14
C ILE A 113 -0.68 4.06 11.04
N MET A 114 0.41 4.63 10.49
CA MET A 114 0.47 6.03 10.13
C MET A 114 -0.19 6.22 8.76
N TYR A 115 -1.07 7.18 8.65
CA TYR A 115 -1.71 7.57 7.39
C TYR A 115 -1.92 9.09 7.36
N PRO A 116 -1.95 9.71 6.16
CA PRO A 116 -2.15 11.15 6.05
C PRO A 116 -3.60 11.52 6.41
N HIS A 117 -3.76 12.62 7.13
CA HIS A 117 -5.07 13.18 7.40
C HIS A 117 -5.56 13.95 6.17
N SER A 118 -6.68 13.54 5.57
CA SER A 118 -7.20 14.16 4.35
C SER A 118 -8.00 15.45 4.56
N GLY A 119 -8.27 15.80 5.82
CA GLY A 119 -9.17 16.92 6.14
C GLY A 119 -10.65 16.68 5.79
N LEU A 120 -10.97 15.56 5.15
CA LEU A 120 -12.33 15.22 4.72
C LEU A 120 -13.10 14.39 5.74
N ALA A 121 -12.48 13.98 6.84
CA ALA A 121 -13.15 13.27 7.92
C ALA A 121 -14.14 14.22 8.58
N LYS A 122 -15.42 14.09 8.26
CA LYS A 122 -16.49 14.68 9.08
C LYS A 122 -16.37 14.08 10.47
N GLU A 123 -16.56 14.92 11.47
CA GLU A 123 -16.33 14.72 12.90
C GLU A 123 -16.91 13.44 13.53
N ASN A 124 -17.62 12.59 12.81
CA ASN A 124 -18.35 11.43 13.32
C ASN A 124 -17.99 10.09 12.67
N ARG A 125 -16.84 9.96 12.01
CA ARG A 125 -16.43 8.67 11.45
C ARG A 125 -15.29 8.08 12.29
N GLU A 126 -15.63 7.55 13.44
CA GLU A 126 -14.71 6.71 14.22
C GLU A 126 -14.20 5.54 13.36
N TYR A 127 -12.93 5.19 13.51
CA TYR A 127 -12.28 4.05 12.84
C TYR A 127 -12.11 4.14 11.32
N TRP A 128 -12.25 5.32 10.71
CA TRP A 128 -12.01 5.46 9.29
C TRP A 128 -10.53 5.71 8.98
N ILE A 129 -9.85 4.69 8.48
CA ILE A 129 -8.47 4.76 8.00
C ILE A 129 -8.50 4.81 6.49
N GLN A 130 -7.78 5.78 5.90
CA GLN A 130 -7.67 5.88 4.46
C GLN A 130 -6.76 4.78 3.91
N ASP A 131 -7.15 4.21 2.76
CA ASP A 131 -6.46 3.11 2.11
C ASP A 131 -5.33 3.55 1.17
N PHE A 132 -5.32 4.81 0.76
CA PHE A 132 -4.42 5.29 -0.30
C PHE A 132 -2.95 5.41 0.12
N CYS A 133 -2.67 5.65 1.40
CA CYS A 133 -1.32 5.70 1.95
C CYS A 133 -1.30 5.23 3.40
N GLN A 134 -0.54 4.19 3.70
CA GLN A 134 -0.44 3.59 5.02
C GLN A 134 1.01 3.16 5.28
N LEU A 135 1.58 3.55 6.42
CA LEU A 135 2.91 3.14 6.84
C LEU A 135 2.87 2.46 8.21
N SER A 136 3.43 1.27 8.29
CA SER A 136 3.63 0.54 9.54
C SER A 136 4.66 -0.59 9.36
N ASN A 137 4.90 -1.35 10.44
CA ASN A 137 5.59 -2.61 10.29
C ASN A 137 4.72 -3.63 9.53
N ARG A 138 5.40 -4.56 8.85
CA ARG A 138 4.75 -5.57 8.00
C ARG A 138 3.67 -6.37 8.76
N LYS A 139 3.95 -6.78 10.00
CA LYS A 139 2.99 -7.56 10.80
C LYS A 139 1.70 -6.79 11.09
N THR A 140 1.80 -5.52 11.43
CA THR A 140 0.64 -4.66 11.71
C THR A 140 -0.21 -4.47 10.45
N LEU A 141 0.42 -4.21 9.29
CA LEU A 141 -0.30 -4.09 8.02
C LEU A 141 -0.94 -5.42 7.60
N LEU A 142 -0.25 -6.54 7.74
CA LEU A 142 -0.83 -7.86 7.46
C LEU A 142 -2.03 -8.16 8.34
N ASN A 143 -1.97 -7.85 9.63
CA ASN A 143 -3.11 -8.03 10.53
C ASN A 143 -4.31 -7.16 10.12
N TYR A 144 -4.05 -5.92 9.68
CA TYR A 144 -5.10 -5.01 9.22
C TYR A 144 -5.76 -5.49 7.91
N TRP A 145 -4.96 -5.98 6.95
CA TRP A 145 -5.45 -6.41 5.65
C TRP A 145 -5.80 -7.90 5.56
N ASN A 146 -5.63 -8.67 6.65
CA ASN A 146 -5.98 -10.09 6.70
C ASN A 146 -7.50 -10.28 6.88
N LEU A 147 -8.26 -9.74 5.95
CA LEU A 147 -9.70 -9.84 5.90
C LEU A 147 -10.14 -10.82 4.82
N MET A 148 -11.26 -11.48 5.04
CA MET A 148 -11.97 -12.19 3.97
C MET A 148 -12.62 -11.18 3.03
N PRO A 149 -12.80 -11.51 1.73
CA PRO A 149 -13.61 -10.69 0.84
C PRO A 149 -15.00 -10.43 1.44
N LEU A 150 -15.44 -9.18 1.31
CA LEU A 150 -16.67 -8.71 1.95
C LEU A 150 -17.87 -8.88 1.02
N HIS A 151 -19.01 -9.11 1.65
CA HIS A 151 -20.34 -8.88 1.07
C HIS A 151 -20.89 -7.60 1.71
N ASP A 152 -21.64 -6.84 0.92
CA ASP A 152 -22.32 -5.64 1.45
C ASP A 152 -23.54 -6.03 2.27
#